data_78db72ca989c8b734fafb0c352d9f4f7
#
_entry.id   78db72ca989c8b734fafb0c352d9f4f7
#
_cell.length_a   1.000
_cell.length_b   1.000
_cell.length_c   1.000
_cell.angle_alpha   90.00
_cell.angle_beta   90.00
_cell.angle_gamma   90.00
#
_symmetry.space_group_name_H-M   'P 1'
#
loop_
_entity.id
_entity.type
_entity.pdbx_description
1 polymer ?
#
loop_
_entity_poly.entity_id
_entity_poly.type
_entity_poly.pdbx_seq_one_letter_code
_entity_poly.pdbx_strand_id
1 'polypeptide(L)'
;MNWFDEKIKKFSSIGGYKKPDLVEDSVKLDSNENYVIPKQFQNDIIASAKKNSDVRQYPLGRIDDLIKAISKFSKIPNSMIGVGNGSDQILDLILSNFASKKTKVLTSNPTFGFFEERCKLYSIPLIAIPFSDDMKLDIDEFTKQSKNADILYLDSPNNPTGFQFPKNELQKLVKSFKGLVIIDEAYGEFGDYTLSSMVKTQENLIVVQTLSKSFGLAGLRLGYFIANKKFTEVIMSVLQYPYPLSTITIESGISALEKLNLMQNAVENIKTERKRIIENLKKYDAFDVFDSKANFVLFDAHGSYKRIYSALAEQGISIRKLGKIGNHDGCLRVSIGTKEMNSKFLLAIRDLLG
;
A
#
# COMPACT_ATOMS: atom_id res chain seq x y z
N MET A 1 -18.30 35.61 7.54
CA MET A 1 -17.05 34.93 7.13
C MET A 1 -17.07 34.91 5.61
N ASN A 2 -15.98 35.31 4.96
CA ASN A 2 -15.94 35.28 3.49
C ASN A 2 -15.74 33.85 2.99
N TRP A 3 -15.94 33.63 1.68
CA TRP A 3 -15.82 32.29 1.05
C TRP A 3 -14.46 31.62 1.32
N PHE A 4 -13.37 32.38 1.32
CA PHE A 4 -12.02 31.89 1.57
C PHE A 4 -11.88 31.35 3.01
N ASP A 5 -12.32 32.13 4.00
CA ASP A 5 -12.26 31.72 5.41
C ASP A 5 -13.09 30.48 5.69
N GLU A 6 -14.27 30.35 5.05
CA GLU A 6 -15.11 29.15 5.15
C GLU A 6 -14.40 27.91 4.61
N LYS A 7 -13.71 28.03 3.44
CA LYS A 7 -12.93 26.95 2.86
C LYS A 7 -11.76 26.54 3.73
N ILE A 8 -10.99 27.50 4.24
CA ILE A 8 -9.87 27.24 5.16
C ILE A 8 -10.38 26.53 6.41
N LYS A 9 -11.44 27.00 7.05
CA LYS A 9 -12.04 26.38 8.24
C LYS A 9 -12.47 24.93 7.94
N LYS A 10 -13.14 24.69 6.80
CA LYS A 10 -13.56 23.35 6.37
C LYS A 10 -12.35 22.42 6.25
N PHE A 11 -11.31 22.82 5.53
CA PHE A 11 -10.15 21.93 5.28
C PHE A 11 -9.32 21.72 6.55
N SER A 12 -9.16 22.75 7.39
CA SER A 12 -8.47 22.61 8.68
C SER A 12 -9.15 21.62 9.64
N SER A 13 -10.48 21.46 9.53
CA SER A 13 -11.24 20.52 10.38
C SER A 13 -11.14 19.06 9.95
N ILE A 14 -10.72 18.78 8.71
CA ILE A 14 -10.61 17.40 8.19
C ILE A 14 -9.39 16.68 8.79
N GLY A 15 -8.34 17.45 9.10
CA GLY A 15 -7.05 16.88 9.47
C GLY A 15 -6.28 16.38 8.24
N GLY A 16 -5.14 15.77 8.47
CA GLY A 16 -4.31 15.20 7.42
C GLY A 16 -3.70 13.86 7.83
N TYR A 17 -3.12 13.15 6.87
CA TYR A 17 -2.47 11.87 7.11
C TYR A 17 -1.37 11.99 8.17
N LYS A 18 -1.52 11.21 9.25
CA LYS A 18 -0.55 11.20 10.35
C LYS A 18 0.70 10.42 9.91
N LYS A 19 1.76 11.19 9.59
CA LYS A 19 3.07 10.61 9.36
C LYS A 19 3.61 9.98 10.65
N PRO A 20 4.51 8.98 10.56
CA PRO A 20 5.26 8.52 11.73
C PRO A 20 6.10 9.66 12.33
N ASP A 21 6.37 9.57 13.64
CA ASP A 21 7.32 10.45 14.29
C ASP A 21 8.73 10.16 13.73
N LEU A 22 9.50 11.19 13.42
CA LEU A 22 10.88 11.03 12.98
C LEU A 22 11.75 10.72 14.21
N VAL A 23 12.35 9.54 14.23
CA VAL A 23 13.39 9.16 15.19
C VAL A 23 14.70 9.04 14.41
N GLU A 24 15.61 10.00 14.61
CA GLU A 24 16.92 10.00 13.95
C GLU A 24 17.71 8.76 14.37
N ASP A 25 18.54 8.22 13.45
CA ASP A 25 19.41 7.05 13.65
C ASP A 25 18.71 5.77 14.15
N SER A 26 17.37 5.68 13.97
CA SER A 26 16.61 4.52 14.42
C SER A 26 16.67 3.33 13.45
N VAL A 27 16.47 2.13 13.99
CA VAL A 27 16.09 0.94 13.22
C VAL A 27 14.65 1.14 12.74
N LYS A 28 14.50 1.57 11.49
CA LYS A 28 13.23 2.05 10.94
C LYS A 28 12.33 0.88 10.48
N LEU A 29 11.35 0.53 11.32
CA LEU A 29 10.38 -0.55 11.08
C LEU A 29 8.92 -0.06 11.16
N ASP A 30 8.64 1.18 10.77
CA ASP A 30 7.35 1.86 10.95
C ASP A 30 6.56 2.13 9.66
N SER A 31 7.25 2.20 8.51
CA SER A 31 6.69 2.73 7.25
C SER A 31 6.59 1.68 6.13
N ASN A 32 6.78 0.41 6.44
CA ASN A 32 6.72 -0.70 5.49
C ASN A 32 7.69 -0.51 4.30
N GLU A 33 8.84 0.10 4.55
CA GLU A 33 9.92 0.22 3.58
C GLU A 33 10.69 -1.11 3.49
N ASN A 34 11.30 -1.38 2.34
CA ASN A 34 12.03 -2.63 2.10
C ASN A 34 13.54 -2.38 2.14
N TYR A 35 14.14 -2.57 3.30
CA TYR A 35 15.59 -2.50 3.51
C TYR A 35 16.33 -3.81 3.18
N VAL A 36 15.62 -4.88 2.81
CA VAL A 36 16.19 -6.16 2.40
C VAL A 36 16.77 -6.07 0.98
N ILE A 37 16.28 -5.13 0.16
CA ILE A 37 16.89 -4.79 -1.13
C ILE A 37 18.32 -4.28 -0.88
N PRO A 38 19.35 -4.86 -1.53
CA PRO A 38 20.73 -4.42 -1.36
C PRO A 38 20.94 -2.95 -1.75
N LYS A 39 21.71 -2.20 -0.96
CA LYS A 39 22.02 -0.80 -1.25
C LYS A 39 22.68 -0.64 -2.63
N GLN A 40 23.43 -1.64 -3.10
CA GLN A 40 24.03 -1.64 -4.44
C GLN A 40 22.96 -1.58 -5.54
N PHE A 41 21.82 -2.26 -5.39
CA PHE A 41 20.68 -2.15 -6.32
C PHE A 41 20.22 -0.69 -6.47
N GLN A 42 20.06 0.02 -5.35
CA GLN A 42 19.69 1.43 -5.36
C GLN A 42 20.75 2.29 -6.08
N ASN A 43 22.03 2.07 -5.79
CA ASN A 43 23.12 2.79 -6.44
C ASN A 43 23.13 2.57 -7.97
N ASP A 44 22.94 1.33 -8.40
CA ASP A 44 22.91 0.95 -9.82
C ASP A 44 21.78 1.63 -10.59
N ILE A 45 20.55 1.62 -10.03
CA ILE A 45 19.39 2.23 -10.70
C ILE A 45 19.53 3.76 -10.77
N ILE A 46 20.08 4.41 -9.74
CA ILE A 46 20.32 5.86 -9.75
C ILE A 46 21.44 6.21 -10.73
N ALA A 47 22.50 5.41 -10.79
CA ALA A 47 23.58 5.61 -11.79
C ALA A 47 23.04 5.46 -13.23
N SER A 48 22.20 4.46 -13.49
CA SER A 48 21.50 4.28 -14.76
C SER A 48 20.62 5.49 -15.10
N ALA A 49 19.82 5.94 -14.15
CA ALA A 49 18.97 7.11 -14.33
C ALA A 49 19.79 8.37 -14.66
N LYS A 50 20.89 8.62 -13.93
CA LYS A 50 21.80 9.74 -14.20
C LYS A 50 22.36 9.70 -15.63
N LYS A 51 22.72 8.50 -16.13
CA LYS A 51 23.28 8.34 -17.49
C LYS A 51 22.25 8.62 -18.59
N ASN A 52 20.99 8.25 -18.35
CA ASN A 52 19.93 8.24 -19.37
C ASN A 52 18.98 9.44 -19.26
N SER A 53 19.22 10.37 -18.33
CA SER A 53 18.33 11.51 -18.07
C SER A 53 18.99 12.84 -18.39
N ASP A 54 18.23 13.75 -19.02
CA ASP A 54 18.50 15.18 -19.01
C ASP A 54 17.34 15.87 -18.25
N VAL A 55 17.60 16.29 -17.02
CA VAL A 55 16.59 16.90 -16.14
C VAL A 55 16.11 18.28 -16.60
N ARG A 56 16.72 18.86 -17.63
CA ARG A 56 16.28 20.11 -18.27
C ARG A 56 15.11 19.89 -19.22
N GLN A 57 14.83 18.64 -19.60
CA GLN A 57 13.82 18.27 -20.58
C GLN A 57 12.64 17.55 -19.94
N TYR A 58 11.44 17.77 -20.48
CA TYR A 58 10.28 16.92 -20.16
C TYR A 58 10.52 15.50 -20.69
N PRO A 59 10.03 14.47 -20.00
CA PRO A 59 10.29 13.05 -20.34
C PRO A 59 9.45 12.56 -21.54
N LEU A 60 9.57 13.24 -22.68
CA LEU A 60 8.82 12.91 -23.91
C LEU A 60 9.14 11.48 -24.37
N GLY A 61 8.07 10.67 -24.58
CA GLY A 61 8.18 9.27 -25.03
C GLY A 61 8.71 8.28 -23.98
N ARG A 62 9.32 8.75 -22.87
CA ARG A 62 9.93 7.86 -21.87
C ARG A 62 8.89 7.17 -20.98
N ILE A 63 7.70 7.75 -20.84
CA ILE A 63 6.54 7.09 -20.15
C ILE A 63 6.15 5.82 -20.90
N ASP A 64 6.13 5.83 -22.23
CA ASP A 64 5.82 4.66 -23.04
C ASP A 64 6.84 3.53 -22.84
N ASP A 65 8.13 3.87 -22.68
CA ASP A 65 9.16 2.87 -22.40
C ASP A 65 9.03 2.28 -21.00
N LEU A 66 8.66 3.10 -20.01
CA LEU A 66 8.32 2.60 -18.67
C LEU A 66 7.09 1.66 -18.72
N ILE A 67 6.04 2.05 -19.45
CA ILE A 67 4.85 1.20 -19.63
C ILE A 67 5.23 -0.14 -20.29
N LYS A 68 6.12 -0.13 -21.30
CA LYS A 68 6.64 -1.38 -21.91
C LYS A 68 7.39 -2.25 -20.89
N ALA A 69 8.21 -1.64 -20.02
CA ALA A 69 8.92 -2.38 -18.96
C ALA A 69 7.93 -3.00 -17.94
N ILE A 70 6.92 -2.24 -17.51
CA ILE A 70 5.84 -2.74 -16.64
C ILE A 70 5.03 -3.84 -17.34
N SER A 71 4.73 -3.69 -18.63
CA SER A 71 4.02 -4.69 -19.42
C SER A 71 4.79 -6.03 -19.49
N LYS A 72 6.10 -5.98 -19.69
CA LYS A 72 6.97 -7.16 -19.66
C LYS A 72 6.95 -7.83 -18.28
N PHE A 73 7.00 -7.05 -17.21
CA PHE A 73 6.95 -7.54 -15.83
C PHE A 73 5.59 -8.15 -15.49
N SER A 74 4.49 -7.42 -15.72
CA SER A 74 3.12 -7.83 -15.34
C SER A 74 2.48 -8.82 -16.31
N LYS A 75 3.02 -8.98 -17.52
CA LYS A 75 2.44 -9.76 -18.64
C LYS A 75 1.05 -9.24 -19.06
N ILE A 76 0.87 -7.93 -18.93
CA ILE A 76 -0.37 -7.22 -19.32
C ILE A 76 -0.05 -6.30 -20.52
N PRO A 77 -0.94 -6.19 -21.53
CA PRO A 77 -0.73 -5.30 -22.67
C PRO A 77 -0.51 -3.84 -22.27
N ASN A 78 0.41 -3.13 -22.95
CA ASN A 78 0.74 -1.72 -22.70
C ASN A 78 -0.51 -0.82 -22.62
N SER A 79 -1.50 -1.06 -23.49
CA SER A 79 -2.75 -0.28 -23.54
C SER A 79 -3.66 -0.43 -22.34
N MET A 80 -3.32 -1.32 -21.41
CA MET A 80 -4.05 -1.58 -20.16
C MET A 80 -3.27 -1.13 -18.91
N ILE A 81 -2.17 -0.39 -19.10
CA ILE A 81 -1.28 0.06 -18.01
C ILE A 81 -1.21 1.58 -18.03
N GLY A 82 -1.43 2.18 -16.86
CA GLY A 82 -1.17 3.59 -16.63
C GLY A 82 -0.25 3.79 -15.43
N VAL A 83 0.41 4.96 -15.37
CA VAL A 83 1.41 5.30 -14.35
C VAL A 83 1.05 6.56 -13.59
N GLY A 84 1.56 6.70 -12.36
CA GLY A 84 1.35 7.88 -11.54
C GLY A 84 2.40 8.05 -10.46
N ASN A 85 2.38 9.20 -9.80
CA ASN A 85 3.30 9.59 -8.73
C ASN A 85 2.97 8.85 -7.41
N GLY A 86 3.30 7.56 -7.38
CA GLY A 86 2.86 6.61 -6.36
C GLY A 86 1.41 6.13 -6.58
N SER A 87 1.06 5.02 -5.93
CA SER A 87 -0.34 4.55 -5.88
C SER A 87 -1.28 5.60 -5.27
N ASP A 88 -0.79 6.41 -4.35
CA ASP A 88 -1.54 7.47 -3.68
C ASP A 88 -2.14 8.48 -4.67
N GLN A 89 -1.33 8.95 -5.64
CA GLN A 89 -1.81 9.89 -6.67
C GLN A 89 -2.81 9.23 -7.61
N ILE A 90 -2.64 7.95 -7.92
CA ILE A 90 -3.57 7.19 -8.75
C ILE A 90 -4.93 7.05 -8.05
N LEU A 91 -4.93 6.67 -6.78
CA LEU A 91 -6.16 6.57 -5.97
C LEU A 91 -6.86 7.91 -5.83
N ASP A 92 -6.10 8.98 -5.58
CA ASP A 92 -6.63 10.34 -5.48
C ASP A 92 -7.26 10.81 -6.81
N LEU A 93 -6.60 10.53 -7.94
CA LEU A 93 -7.09 10.85 -9.27
C LEU A 93 -8.41 10.12 -9.59
N ILE A 94 -8.52 8.84 -9.20
CA ILE A 94 -9.74 8.06 -9.38
C ILE A 94 -10.86 8.64 -8.50
N LEU A 95 -10.62 8.84 -7.21
CA LEU A 95 -11.64 9.35 -6.29
C LEU A 95 -12.12 10.75 -6.67
N SER A 96 -11.22 11.66 -7.02
CA SER A 96 -11.56 13.04 -7.34
C SER A 96 -12.39 13.20 -8.62
N ASN A 97 -12.32 12.21 -9.55
CA ASN A 97 -13.01 12.27 -10.84
C ASN A 97 -14.21 11.32 -10.95
N PHE A 98 -14.16 10.15 -10.29
CA PHE A 98 -15.23 9.15 -10.42
C PHE A 98 -16.16 9.11 -9.20
N ALA A 99 -15.82 9.79 -8.09
CA ALA A 99 -16.64 9.80 -6.89
C ALA A 99 -17.11 11.22 -6.53
N SER A 100 -18.19 11.28 -5.78
CA SER A 100 -18.79 12.50 -5.26
C SER A 100 -19.40 12.23 -3.89
N LYS A 101 -19.96 13.26 -3.24
CA LYS A 101 -20.71 13.10 -1.97
C LYS A 101 -21.97 12.22 -2.09
N LYS A 102 -22.40 11.85 -3.31
CA LYS A 102 -23.50 10.91 -3.54
C LYS A 102 -23.02 9.48 -3.79
N THR A 103 -21.75 9.31 -4.12
CA THR A 103 -21.12 8.02 -4.41
C THR A 103 -20.84 7.30 -3.11
N LYS A 104 -21.24 6.04 -2.98
CA LYS A 104 -20.98 5.20 -1.81
C LYS A 104 -19.83 4.25 -2.10
N VAL A 105 -18.82 4.26 -1.26
CA VAL A 105 -17.67 3.35 -1.37
C VAL A 105 -17.78 2.25 -0.31
N LEU A 106 -17.79 1.00 -0.75
CA LEU A 106 -17.71 -0.19 0.10
C LEU A 106 -16.23 -0.54 0.31
N THR A 107 -15.83 -0.69 1.58
CA THR A 107 -14.44 -1.00 1.95
C THR A 107 -14.38 -1.77 3.27
N SER A 108 -13.19 -2.21 3.67
CA SER A 108 -12.91 -2.76 5.00
C SER A 108 -12.66 -1.68 6.05
N ASN A 109 -12.80 -2.04 7.32
CA ASN A 109 -12.40 -1.21 8.47
C ASN A 109 -11.58 -2.05 9.47
N PRO A 110 -10.26 -1.80 9.62
CA PRO A 110 -9.51 -0.72 8.97
C PRO A 110 -9.17 -0.99 7.49
N THR A 111 -8.80 0.08 6.78
CA THR A 111 -8.23 0.06 5.44
C THR A 111 -7.10 1.07 5.35
N PHE A 112 -6.52 1.28 4.16
CA PHE A 112 -5.44 2.23 3.98
C PHE A 112 -5.85 3.66 4.37
N GLY A 113 -5.27 4.19 5.43
CA GLY A 113 -5.68 5.46 6.05
C GLY A 113 -5.66 6.67 5.11
N PHE A 114 -4.73 6.70 4.13
CA PHE A 114 -4.74 7.76 3.11
C PHE A 114 -6.00 7.71 2.24
N PHE A 115 -6.47 6.50 1.86
CA PHE A 115 -7.71 6.35 1.11
C PHE A 115 -8.93 6.87 1.89
N GLU A 116 -9.01 6.52 3.18
CA GLU A 116 -10.08 7.04 4.06
C GLU A 116 -10.05 8.57 4.17
N GLU A 117 -8.87 9.17 4.29
CA GLU A 117 -8.71 10.62 4.37
C GLU A 117 -9.12 11.31 3.06
N ARG A 118 -8.84 10.70 1.90
CA ARG A 118 -9.31 11.22 0.62
C ARG A 118 -10.83 11.15 0.51
N CYS A 119 -11.45 10.06 0.97
CA CYS A 119 -12.90 9.98 1.04
C CYS A 119 -13.50 11.09 1.95
N LYS A 120 -12.90 11.35 3.11
CA LYS A 120 -13.30 12.46 3.99
C LYS A 120 -13.14 13.82 3.31
N LEU A 121 -11.99 14.06 2.64
CA LEU A 121 -11.70 15.32 1.93
C LEU A 121 -12.76 15.62 0.87
N TYR A 122 -13.15 14.61 0.10
CA TYR A 122 -14.16 14.73 -0.96
C TYR A 122 -15.58 14.54 -0.46
N SER A 123 -15.77 14.32 0.84
CA SER A 123 -17.09 14.05 1.45
C SER A 123 -17.78 12.82 0.83
N ILE A 124 -17.03 11.78 0.54
CA ILE A 124 -17.50 10.53 -0.03
C ILE A 124 -17.90 9.58 1.11
N PRO A 125 -19.16 9.10 1.18
CA PRO A 125 -19.61 8.16 2.19
C PRO A 125 -18.94 6.78 2.06
N LEU A 126 -18.52 6.22 3.20
CA LEU A 126 -17.97 4.86 3.29
C LEU A 126 -19.01 3.91 3.89
N ILE A 127 -19.17 2.74 3.29
CA ILE A 127 -19.77 1.54 3.88
C ILE A 127 -18.60 0.65 4.27
N ALA A 128 -18.23 0.69 5.55
CA ALA A 128 -17.01 0.04 6.05
C ALA A 128 -17.35 -1.26 6.79
N ILE A 129 -16.89 -2.39 6.30
CA ILE A 129 -17.09 -3.71 6.92
C ILE A 129 -15.96 -3.94 7.93
N PRO A 130 -16.28 -4.14 9.22
CA PRO A 130 -15.27 -4.36 10.24
C PRO A 130 -14.58 -5.72 10.07
N PHE A 131 -13.31 -5.77 10.45
CA PHE A 131 -12.62 -7.03 10.68
C PHE A 131 -13.16 -7.72 11.93
N SER A 132 -13.17 -9.05 11.92
CA SER A 132 -13.41 -9.87 13.11
C SER A 132 -12.22 -9.80 14.09
N ASP A 133 -12.38 -10.36 15.29
CA ASP A 133 -11.33 -10.35 16.31
C ASP A 133 -10.06 -11.12 15.88
N ASP A 134 -10.18 -12.10 14.99
CA ASP A 134 -9.04 -12.82 14.40
C ASP A 134 -8.50 -12.16 13.12
N MET A 135 -8.83 -10.89 12.89
CA MET A 135 -8.42 -10.08 11.75
C MET A 135 -8.75 -10.70 10.40
N LYS A 136 -9.96 -11.27 10.27
CA LYS A 136 -10.52 -11.74 9.01
C LYS A 136 -11.71 -10.90 8.59
N LEU A 137 -12.07 -10.98 7.33
CA LEU A 137 -13.21 -10.28 6.75
C LEU A 137 -14.27 -11.26 6.27
N ASP A 138 -15.53 -10.92 6.55
CA ASP A 138 -16.70 -11.66 6.07
C ASP A 138 -17.04 -11.24 4.64
N ILE A 139 -16.76 -12.13 3.68
CA ILE A 139 -17.03 -11.89 2.26
C ILE A 139 -18.53 -11.86 1.95
N ASP A 140 -19.34 -12.56 2.73
CA ASP A 140 -20.80 -12.59 2.54
C ASP A 140 -21.40 -11.23 2.88
N GLU A 141 -20.89 -10.56 3.92
CA GLU A 141 -21.32 -9.20 4.24
C GLU A 141 -20.90 -8.20 3.13
N PHE A 142 -19.69 -8.33 2.55
CA PHE A 142 -19.33 -7.55 1.35
C PHE A 142 -20.29 -7.79 0.20
N THR A 143 -20.65 -9.05 -0.06
CA THR A 143 -21.58 -9.43 -1.13
C THR A 143 -22.96 -8.83 -0.88
N LYS A 144 -23.45 -8.84 0.34
CA LYS A 144 -24.72 -8.24 0.74
C LYS A 144 -24.72 -6.73 0.56
N GLN A 145 -23.67 -6.04 1.02
CA GLN A 145 -23.53 -4.58 0.94
C GLN A 145 -23.18 -4.09 -0.47
N SER A 146 -22.70 -4.95 -1.36
CA SER A 146 -22.34 -4.59 -2.74
C SER A 146 -23.50 -3.96 -3.53
N LYS A 147 -24.75 -4.29 -3.19
CA LYS A 147 -25.94 -3.72 -3.82
C LYS A 147 -26.20 -2.25 -3.44
N ASN A 148 -25.56 -1.77 -2.39
CA ASN A 148 -25.73 -0.42 -1.83
C ASN A 148 -24.55 0.51 -2.15
N ALA A 149 -23.56 0.05 -2.93
CA ALA A 149 -22.34 0.76 -3.20
C ALA A 149 -22.08 0.94 -4.70
N ASP A 150 -21.44 2.06 -5.04
CA ASP A 150 -21.06 2.41 -6.40
C ASP A 150 -19.61 2.04 -6.71
N ILE A 151 -18.76 2.06 -5.67
CA ILE A 151 -17.33 1.71 -5.75
C ILE A 151 -17.03 0.66 -4.68
N LEU A 152 -16.30 -0.39 -5.04
CA LEU A 152 -15.65 -1.31 -4.13
C LEU A 152 -14.15 -0.97 -4.10
N TYR A 153 -13.63 -0.63 -2.92
CA TYR A 153 -12.19 -0.47 -2.70
C TYR A 153 -11.71 -1.48 -1.67
N LEU A 154 -10.72 -2.28 -2.02
CA LEU A 154 -10.08 -3.23 -1.11
C LEU A 154 -8.56 -3.19 -1.32
N ASP A 155 -7.82 -2.97 -0.26
CA ASP A 155 -6.39 -3.22 -0.21
C ASP A 155 -6.14 -4.70 0.15
N SER A 156 -5.46 -5.42 -0.73
CA SER A 156 -5.24 -6.86 -0.59
C SER A 156 -3.85 -7.27 -1.10
N PRO A 157 -2.89 -7.51 -0.20
CA PRO A 157 -2.97 -7.56 1.27
C PRO A 157 -3.32 -6.22 1.94
N ASN A 158 -4.20 -6.28 2.95
CA ASN A 158 -4.71 -5.10 3.65
C ASN A 158 -3.64 -4.43 4.51
N ASN A 159 -3.66 -3.13 4.55
CA ASN A 159 -2.89 -2.31 5.49
C ASN A 159 -3.87 -1.60 6.45
N PRO A 160 -3.85 -1.94 7.77
CA PRO A 160 -2.68 -2.42 8.52
C PRO A 160 -2.70 -3.90 8.94
N THR A 161 -3.69 -4.70 8.57
CA THR A 161 -3.85 -6.05 9.13
C THR A 161 -2.93 -7.10 8.51
N GLY A 162 -2.49 -6.92 7.27
CA GLY A 162 -1.77 -7.93 6.50
C GLY A 162 -2.67 -9.03 5.91
N PHE A 163 -3.97 -8.96 6.15
CA PHE A 163 -4.94 -9.92 5.61
C PHE A 163 -4.98 -9.87 4.09
N GLN A 164 -4.97 -11.03 3.45
CA GLN A 164 -5.28 -11.18 2.04
C GLN A 164 -6.52 -12.03 1.88
N PHE A 165 -7.49 -11.53 1.13
CA PHE A 165 -8.73 -12.26 0.88
C PHE A 165 -8.45 -13.64 0.23
N PRO A 166 -9.25 -14.68 0.52
CA PRO A 166 -9.19 -15.93 -0.23
C PRO A 166 -9.46 -15.65 -1.72
N LYS A 167 -8.56 -16.10 -2.59
CA LYS A 167 -8.56 -15.76 -4.02
C LYS A 167 -9.91 -15.97 -4.70
N ASN A 168 -10.49 -17.16 -4.50
CA ASN A 168 -11.74 -17.52 -5.17
C ASN A 168 -12.93 -16.67 -4.70
N GLU A 169 -12.95 -16.29 -3.45
CA GLU A 169 -14.00 -15.45 -2.85
C GLU A 169 -13.90 -14.02 -3.38
N LEU A 170 -12.68 -13.45 -3.35
CA LEU A 170 -12.44 -12.11 -3.91
C LEU A 170 -12.78 -12.06 -5.40
N GLN A 171 -12.42 -13.09 -6.16
CA GLN A 171 -12.77 -13.17 -7.58
C GLN A 171 -14.29 -13.22 -7.82
N LYS A 172 -15.04 -13.93 -6.98
CA LYS A 172 -16.51 -13.95 -7.06
C LYS A 172 -17.10 -12.58 -6.75
N LEU A 173 -16.63 -11.92 -5.68
CA LEU A 173 -17.06 -10.57 -5.31
C LEU A 173 -16.80 -9.58 -6.45
N VAL A 174 -15.59 -9.55 -6.99
CA VAL A 174 -15.20 -8.69 -8.13
C VAL A 174 -16.10 -8.90 -9.35
N LYS A 175 -16.37 -10.18 -9.71
CA LYS A 175 -17.24 -10.50 -10.85
C LYS A 175 -18.70 -10.09 -10.65
N SER A 176 -19.19 -10.15 -9.41
CA SER A 176 -20.59 -9.83 -9.10
C SER A 176 -20.84 -8.34 -8.90
N PHE A 177 -19.80 -7.55 -8.56
CA PHE A 177 -19.93 -6.12 -8.30
C PHE A 177 -20.20 -5.35 -9.59
N LYS A 178 -21.24 -4.51 -9.58
CA LYS A 178 -21.71 -3.80 -10.79
C LYS A 178 -21.05 -2.43 -11.02
N GLY A 179 -20.59 -1.80 -9.92
CA GLY A 179 -19.91 -0.50 -9.99
C GLY A 179 -18.41 -0.64 -10.25
N LEU A 180 -17.64 0.40 -9.96
CA LEU A 180 -16.19 0.41 -10.10
C LEU A 180 -15.52 -0.43 -8.99
N VAL A 181 -14.60 -1.32 -9.37
CA VAL A 181 -13.81 -2.11 -8.43
C VAL A 181 -12.36 -1.64 -8.46
N ILE A 182 -11.82 -1.27 -7.31
CA ILE A 182 -10.43 -0.89 -7.12
C ILE A 182 -9.80 -1.88 -6.15
N ILE A 183 -8.84 -2.67 -6.61
CA ILE A 183 -8.03 -3.55 -5.77
C ILE A 183 -6.64 -2.94 -5.65
N ASP A 184 -6.30 -2.51 -4.44
CA ASP A 184 -4.97 -1.96 -4.13
C ASP A 184 -4.05 -3.12 -3.73
N GLU A 185 -3.14 -3.47 -4.62
CA GLU A 185 -2.14 -4.51 -4.45
C GLU A 185 -0.75 -3.91 -4.14
N ALA A 186 -0.68 -2.82 -3.36
CA ALA A 186 0.61 -2.24 -2.98
C ALA A 186 1.55 -3.24 -2.27
N TYR A 187 1.00 -4.29 -1.70
CA TYR A 187 1.73 -5.41 -1.07
C TYR A 187 1.59 -6.73 -1.83
N GLY A 188 1.12 -6.69 -3.07
CA GLY A 188 0.75 -7.89 -3.86
C GLY A 188 1.86 -8.90 -4.03
N GLU A 189 3.12 -8.48 -4.22
CA GLU A 189 4.28 -9.38 -4.40
C GLU A 189 4.63 -10.16 -3.13
N PHE A 190 4.23 -9.69 -1.95
CA PHE A 190 4.39 -10.43 -0.68
C PHE A 190 3.25 -11.40 -0.41
N GLY A 191 2.14 -11.27 -1.13
CA GLY A 191 0.95 -12.10 -1.03
C GLY A 191 1.05 -13.40 -1.83
N ASP A 192 -0.07 -14.12 -1.89
CA ASP A 192 -0.13 -15.43 -2.53
C ASP A 192 -0.56 -15.35 -4.00
N TYR A 193 -1.21 -14.24 -4.42
CA TYR A 193 -1.74 -14.05 -5.77
C TYR A 193 -1.94 -12.57 -6.11
N THR A 194 -2.12 -12.28 -7.40
CA THR A 194 -2.59 -11.00 -7.93
C THR A 194 -3.88 -11.19 -8.74
N LEU A 195 -4.72 -10.16 -8.81
CA LEU A 195 -5.90 -10.12 -9.70
C LEU A 195 -5.64 -9.39 -11.01
N SER A 196 -4.42 -8.93 -11.27
CA SER A 196 -4.07 -8.12 -12.44
C SER A 196 -4.52 -8.73 -13.78
N SER A 197 -4.48 -10.06 -13.92
CA SER A 197 -4.94 -10.73 -15.15
C SER A 197 -6.45 -10.65 -15.40
N MET A 198 -7.26 -10.45 -14.35
CA MET A 198 -8.73 -10.37 -14.47
C MET A 198 -9.20 -9.12 -15.23
N VAL A 199 -8.39 -8.06 -15.29
CA VAL A 199 -8.73 -6.84 -16.05
C VAL A 199 -8.95 -7.09 -17.54
N LYS A 200 -8.46 -8.23 -18.07
CA LYS A 200 -8.67 -8.64 -19.46
C LYS A 200 -10.12 -9.06 -19.73
N THR A 201 -10.86 -9.45 -18.71
CA THR A 201 -12.24 -9.95 -18.80
C THR A 201 -13.23 -9.21 -17.89
N GLN A 202 -12.72 -8.39 -16.95
CA GLN A 202 -13.53 -7.63 -16.01
C GLN A 202 -13.33 -6.15 -16.25
N GLU A 203 -14.25 -5.53 -17.02
CA GLU A 203 -14.08 -4.17 -17.52
C GLU A 203 -14.09 -3.07 -16.46
N ASN A 204 -14.79 -3.30 -15.33
CA ASN A 204 -14.89 -2.36 -14.23
C ASN A 204 -13.84 -2.56 -13.13
N LEU A 205 -12.83 -3.43 -13.36
CA LEU A 205 -11.74 -3.69 -12.42
C LEU A 205 -10.53 -2.82 -12.72
N ILE A 206 -10.01 -2.20 -11.65
CA ILE A 206 -8.70 -1.55 -11.61
C ILE A 206 -7.86 -2.25 -10.55
N VAL A 207 -6.64 -2.62 -10.88
CA VAL A 207 -5.63 -3.10 -9.93
C VAL A 207 -4.54 -2.04 -9.82
N VAL A 208 -4.32 -1.53 -8.62
CA VAL A 208 -3.31 -0.50 -8.34
C VAL A 208 -2.10 -1.16 -7.70
N GLN A 209 -0.90 -0.83 -8.18
CA GLN A 209 0.36 -1.42 -7.73
C GLN A 209 1.44 -0.34 -7.60
N THR A 210 2.57 -0.65 -6.92
CA THR A 210 3.65 0.31 -6.69
C THR A 210 5.00 -0.37 -6.56
N LEU A 211 6.07 0.32 -7.00
CA LEU A 211 7.45 -0.13 -6.76
C LEU A 211 7.97 0.28 -5.37
N SER A 212 7.15 0.98 -4.57
CA SER A 212 7.57 1.48 -3.26
C SER A 212 7.88 0.38 -2.25
N LYS A 213 7.23 -0.80 -2.38
CA LYS A 213 7.27 -1.86 -1.36
C LYS A 213 8.19 -3.02 -1.75
N SER A 214 7.82 -3.83 -2.74
CA SER A 214 8.61 -4.99 -3.15
C SER A 214 9.98 -4.61 -3.71
N PHE A 215 10.09 -3.53 -4.48
CA PHE A 215 11.34 -3.05 -5.06
C PHE A 215 12.15 -2.14 -4.11
N GLY A 216 11.61 -1.75 -2.95
CA GLY A 216 12.31 -0.85 -2.01
C GLY A 216 12.51 0.58 -2.54
N LEU A 217 11.64 1.06 -3.41
CA LEU A 217 11.78 2.33 -4.12
C LEU A 217 10.77 3.39 -3.65
N ALA A 218 10.45 3.40 -2.36
CA ALA A 218 9.47 4.32 -1.78
C ALA A 218 9.78 5.79 -2.08
N GLY A 219 11.07 6.17 -2.08
CA GLY A 219 11.52 7.54 -2.37
C GLY A 219 11.35 7.98 -3.83
N LEU A 220 11.21 7.05 -4.77
CA LEU A 220 11.01 7.37 -6.20
C LEU A 220 9.56 7.71 -6.55
N ARG A 221 8.60 7.40 -5.68
CA ARG A 221 7.19 7.69 -5.89
C ARG A 221 6.67 7.13 -7.22
N LEU A 222 6.95 5.87 -7.55
CA LEU A 222 6.46 5.21 -8.75
C LEU A 222 5.33 4.23 -8.43
N GLY A 223 4.12 4.55 -8.89
CA GLY A 223 2.96 3.69 -8.89
C GLY A 223 2.46 3.44 -10.31
N TYR A 224 1.70 2.39 -10.49
CA TYR A 224 1.00 2.10 -11.74
C TYR A 224 -0.35 1.43 -11.46
N PHE A 225 -1.23 1.47 -12.44
CA PHE A 225 -2.48 0.74 -12.39
C PHE A 225 -2.65 -0.10 -13.65
N ILE A 226 -3.45 -1.12 -13.52
CA ILE A 226 -3.82 -2.03 -14.59
C ILE A 226 -5.35 -2.02 -14.67
N ALA A 227 -5.90 -1.71 -15.86
CA ALA A 227 -7.34 -1.65 -16.09
C ALA A 227 -7.66 -2.01 -17.55
N ASN A 228 -8.94 -2.07 -17.92
CA ASN A 228 -9.29 -2.22 -19.34
C ASN A 228 -8.77 -1.03 -20.18
N LYS A 229 -8.57 -1.27 -21.48
CA LYS A 229 -7.99 -0.29 -22.40
C LYS A 229 -8.73 1.04 -22.39
N LYS A 230 -10.07 1.05 -22.43
CA LYS A 230 -10.88 2.27 -22.49
C LYS A 230 -10.72 3.11 -21.23
N PHE A 231 -10.73 2.48 -20.05
CA PHE A 231 -10.52 3.17 -18.78
C PHE A 231 -9.10 3.74 -18.70
N THR A 232 -8.09 2.95 -19.08
CA THR A 232 -6.68 3.37 -19.10
C THR A 232 -6.49 4.59 -20.00
N GLU A 233 -7.09 4.60 -21.20
CA GLU A 233 -7.03 5.72 -22.14
C GLU A 233 -7.64 6.99 -21.53
N VAL A 234 -8.82 6.90 -20.90
CA VAL A 234 -9.45 8.05 -20.25
C VAL A 234 -8.58 8.59 -19.12
N ILE A 235 -8.06 7.73 -18.26
CA ILE A 235 -7.18 8.17 -17.16
C ILE A 235 -5.93 8.86 -17.73
N MET A 236 -5.22 8.20 -18.62
CA MET A 236 -3.89 8.68 -19.06
C MET A 236 -3.96 9.88 -20.02
N SER A 237 -5.01 9.97 -20.85
CA SER A 237 -5.09 11.03 -21.88
C SER A 237 -5.93 12.23 -21.44
N VAL A 238 -6.83 12.08 -20.46
CA VAL A 238 -7.77 13.15 -20.08
C VAL A 238 -7.55 13.61 -18.64
N LEU A 239 -7.38 12.68 -17.69
CA LEU A 239 -7.38 13.01 -16.28
C LEU A 239 -5.97 13.16 -15.69
N GLN A 240 -5.01 12.40 -16.20
CA GLN A 240 -3.62 12.43 -15.68
C GLN A 240 -2.90 13.72 -16.10
N TYR A 241 -1.98 14.18 -15.29
CA TYR A 241 -1.09 15.27 -15.65
C TYR A 241 -0.27 14.94 -16.89
N PRO A 242 0.07 15.92 -17.74
CA PRO A 242 0.86 15.66 -18.95
C PRO A 242 2.20 14.97 -18.69
N TYR A 243 2.83 15.26 -17.55
CA TYR A 243 4.11 14.69 -17.11
C TYR A 243 4.03 14.27 -15.64
N PRO A 244 3.38 13.13 -15.32
CA PRO A 244 3.10 12.73 -13.95
C PRO A 244 4.33 12.26 -13.17
N LEU A 245 5.40 11.91 -13.88
CA LEU A 245 6.64 11.37 -13.33
C LEU A 245 7.85 12.18 -13.79
N SER A 246 8.85 12.32 -12.92
CA SER A 246 10.14 12.89 -13.30
C SER A 246 10.95 11.93 -14.18
N THR A 247 11.84 12.47 -15.00
CA THR A 247 12.76 11.67 -15.82
C THR A 247 13.57 10.68 -14.95
N ILE A 248 14.04 11.11 -13.78
CA ILE A 248 14.78 10.24 -12.85
C ILE A 248 13.91 9.08 -12.36
N THR A 249 12.66 9.35 -12.02
CA THR A 249 11.70 8.29 -11.58
C THR A 249 11.48 7.26 -12.70
N ILE A 250 11.28 7.71 -13.93
CA ILE A 250 11.05 6.85 -15.09
C ILE A 250 12.26 5.95 -15.35
N GLU A 251 13.45 6.53 -15.48
CA GLU A 251 14.69 5.79 -15.78
C GLU A 251 15.04 4.80 -14.66
N SER A 252 14.86 5.24 -13.40
CA SER A 252 15.06 4.35 -12.25
C SER A 252 14.07 3.19 -12.26
N GLY A 253 12.81 3.44 -12.60
CA GLY A 253 11.78 2.41 -12.71
C GLY A 253 12.09 1.39 -13.81
N ILE A 254 12.50 1.84 -14.99
CA ILE A 254 12.91 0.96 -16.11
C ILE A 254 14.08 0.07 -15.66
N SER A 255 15.14 0.67 -15.11
CA SER A 255 16.33 -0.06 -14.64
C SER A 255 16.00 -1.06 -13.53
N ALA A 256 15.08 -0.73 -12.62
CA ALA A 256 14.65 -1.63 -11.55
C ALA A 256 13.91 -2.84 -12.11
N LEU A 257 13.02 -2.64 -13.08
CA LEU A 257 12.25 -3.71 -13.73
C LEU A 257 13.10 -4.68 -14.58
N GLU A 258 14.34 -4.30 -14.90
CA GLU A 258 15.31 -5.20 -15.54
C GLU A 258 16.03 -6.14 -14.55
N LYS A 259 15.94 -5.87 -13.25
CA LYS A 259 16.66 -6.59 -12.18
C LYS A 259 15.71 -7.36 -11.25
N LEU A 260 14.71 -8.04 -11.80
CA LEU A 260 13.64 -8.72 -11.05
C LEU A 260 14.12 -9.75 -10.04
N ASN A 261 15.22 -10.44 -10.33
CA ASN A 261 15.80 -11.45 -9.44
C ASN A 261 16.16 -10.89 -8.05
N LEU A 262 16.66 -9.65 -7.97
CA LEU A 262 16.99 -9.01 -6.69
C LEU A 262 15.72 -8.71 -5.88
N MET A 263 14.68 -8.23 -6.53
CA MET A 263 13.37 -8.01 -5.89
C MET A 263 12.77 -9.34 -5.40
N GLN A 264 12.75 -10.38 -6.24
CA GLN A 264 12.20 -11.69 -5.89
C GLN A 264 12.93 -12.29 -4.68
N ASN A 265 14.26 -12.26 -4.67
CA ASN A 265 15.05 -12.72 -3.52
C ASN A 265 14.73 -11.94 -2.23
N ALA A 266 14.59 -10.62 -2.33
CA ALA A 266 14.21 -9.81 -1.18
C ALA A 266 12.80 -10.13 -0.67
N VAL A 267 11.85 -10.36 -1.56
CA VAL A 267 10.48 -10.76 -1.21
C VAL A 267 10.48 -12.11 -0.46
N GLU A 268 11.22 -13.11 -0.94
CA GLU A 268 11.30 -14.41 -0.25
C GLU A 268 12.00 -14.31 1.11
N ASN A 269 13.04 -13.49 1.23
CA ASN A 269 13.67 -13.21 2.52
C ASN A 269 12.68 -12.54 3.49
N ILE A 270 11.89 -11.58 3.00
CA ILE A 270 10.85 -10.93 3.82
C ILE A 270 9.78 -11.92 4.27
N LYS A 271 9.33 -12.83 3.41
CA LYS A 271 8.37 -13.88 3.79
C LYS A 271 8.92 -14.79 4.89
N THR A 272 10.20 -15.17 4.78
CA THR A 272 10.90 -15.99 5.78
C THR A 272 11.03 -15.25 7.12
N GLU A 273 11.48 -14.00 7.11
CA GLU A 273 11.63 -13.18 8.29
C GLU A 273 10.28 -12.81 8.93
N ARG A 274 9.25 -12.57 8.13
CA ARG A 274 7.88 -12.37 8.61
C ARG A 274 7.40 -13.56 9.45
N LYS A 275 7.59 -14.79 8.95
CA LYS A 275 7.28 -16.01 9.69
C LYS A 275 8.05 -16.08 10.99
N ARG A 276 9.36 -15.78 10.97
CA ARG A 276 10.21 -15.76 12.17
C ARG A 276 9.72 -14.74 13.21
N ILE A 277 9.33 -13.54 12.79
CA ILE A 277 8.78 -12.50 13.69
C ILE A 277 7.47 -12.97 14.30
N ILE A 278 6.53 -13.47 13.52
CA ILE A 278 5.24 -13.98 14.01
C ILE A 278 5.46 -15.08 15.04
N GLU A 279 6.29 -16.09 14.73
CA GLU A 279 6.58 -17.22 15.63
C GLU A 279 7.23 -16.78 16.95
N ASN A 280 8.09 -15.76 16.92
CA ASN A 280 8.72 -15.25 18.13
C ASN A 280 7.78 -14.39 18.98
N LEU A 281 6.96 -13.54 18.37
CA LEU A 281 5.97 -12.75 19.10
C LEU A 281 4.89 -13.63 19.73
N LYS A 282 4.45 -14.70 19.06
CA LYS A 282 3.47 -15.69 19.57
C LYS A 282 3.95 -16.48 20.80
N LYS A 283 5.23 -16.37 21.19
CA LYS A 283 5.74 -16.99 22.44
C LYS A 283 5.32 -16.23 23.69
N TYR A 284 4.83 -15.01 23.55
CA TYR A 284 4.44 -14.15 24.66
C TYR A 284 2.93 -14.07 24.75
N ASP A 285 2.32 -14.53 25.83
CA ASP A 285 0.88 -14.44 26.11
C ASP A 285 0.39 -12.97 26.23
N ALA A 286 1.34 -12.04 26.30
CA ALA A 286 1.07 -10.61 26.34
C ALA A 286 0.65 -10.02 24.95
N PHE A 287 0.66 -10.83 23.89
CA PHE A 287 0.38 -10.39 22.53
C PHE A 287 -0.62 -11.27 21.80
N ASP A 288 -1.62 -10.64 21.18
CA ASP A 288 -2.36 -11.26 20.08
C ASP A 288 -1.64 -10.93 18.77
N VAL A 289 -1.14 -11.94 18.09
CA VAL A 289 -0.32 -11.78 16.88
C VAL A 289 -1.06 -12.31 15.67
N PHE A 290 -1.26 -11.46 14.66
CA PHE A 290 -2.06 -11.79 13.48
C PHE A 290 -1.18 -12.24 12.31
N ASP A 291 -1.68 -13.19 11.53
CA ASP A 291 -1.01 -13.64 10.32
C ASP A 291 -1.02 -12.53 9.25
N SER A 292 0.03 -12.47 8.46
CA SER A 292 0.20 -11.40 7.46
C SER A 292 0.66 -11.95 6.10
N LYS A 293 0.17 -11.32 5.04
CA LYS A 293 0.61 -11.51 3.65
C LYS A 293 1.30 -10.26 3.09
N ALA A 294 1.67 -9.31 3.97
CA ALA A 294 2.40 -8.08 3.61
C ALA A 294 3.85 -8.13 4.13
N ASN A 295 4.60 -7.03 3.97
CA ASN A 295 5.95 -6.88 4.54
C ASN A 295 5.94 -6.27 5.95
N PHE A 296 4.91 -6.58 6.73
CA PHE A 296 4.77 -6.15 8.13
C PHE A 296 3.93 -7.17 8.91
N VAL A 297 3.93 -7.05 10.23
CA VAL A 297 3.10 -7.83 11.15
C VAL A 297 2.33 -6.88 12.04
N LEU A 298 1.02 -7.11 12.17
CA LEU A 298 0.15 -6.49 13.16
C LEU A 298 0.11 -7.37 14.40
N PHE A 299 0.17 -6.75 15.58
CA PHE A 299 -0.05 -7.42 16.86
C PHE A 299 -0.72 -6.47 17.85
N ASP A 300 -1.55 -7.00 18.73
CA ASP A 300 -2.12 -6.27 19.86
C ASP A 300 -1.28 -6.54 21.12
N ALA A 301 -0.76 -5.49 21.71
CA ALA A 301 -0.04 -5.52 22.98
C ALA A 301 -0.92 -5.06 24.17
N HIS A 302 -2.24 -5.03 23.95
CA HIS A 302 -3.26 -4.68 24.92
C HIS A 302 -2.93 -3.35 25.65
N GLY A 303 -3.19 -3.27 26.95
CA GLY A 303 -2.90 -2.07 27.75
C GLY A 303 -1.41 -1.69 27.81
N SER A 304 -0.49 -2.60 27.44
CA SER A 304 0.96 -2.38 27.46
C SER A 304 1.50 -1.66 26.21
N TYR A 305 0.71 -1.46 25.17
CA TYR A 305 1.18 -0.99 23.85
C TYR A 305 1.93 0.35 23.91
N LYS A 306 1.49 1.29 24.75
CA LYS A 306 2.17 2.61 24.88
C LYS A 306 3.55 2.45 25.50
N ARG A 307 3.67 1.64 26.57
CA ARG A 307 4.94 1.34 27.24
C ARG A 307 5.91 0.67 26.26
N ILE A 308 5.46 -0.37 25.54
CA ILE A 308 6.27 -1.08 24.54
C ILE A 308 6.72 -0.16 23.42
N TYR A 309 5.80 0.65 22.88
CA TYR A 309 6.13 1.62 21.84
C TYR A 309 7.21 2.61 22.29
N SER A 310 7.06 3.20 23.48
CA SER A 310 8.04 4.17 24.02
C SER A 310 9.39 3.53 24.32
N ALA A 311 9.39 2.34 24.94
CA ALA A 311 10.64 1.63 25.26
C ALA A 311 11.42 1.16 24.02
N LEU A 312 10.73 0.78 22.94
CA LEU A 312 11.37 0.51 21.64
C LEU A 312 11.98 1.79 21.03
N ALA A 313 11.25 2.91 21.10
CA ALA A 313 11.75 4.20 20.60
C ALA A 313 13.00 4.67 21.38
N GLU A 314 13.02 4.50 22.71
CA GLU A 314 14.18 4.79 23.57
C GLU A 314 15.41 3.91 23.23
N GLN A 315 15.17 2.71 22.71
CA GLN A 315 16.23 1.82 22.20
C GLN A 315 16.56 2.06 20.71
N GLY A 316 16.07 3.16 20.13
CA GLY A 316 16.31 3.51 18.74
C GLY A 316 15.60 2.58 17.74
N ILE A 317 14.44 2.00 18.09
CA ILE A 317 13.64 1.14 17.20
C ILE A 317 12.28 1.79 16.94
N SER A 318 12.04 2.19 15.71
CA SER A 318 10.77 2.81 15.30
C SER A 318 9.81 1.77 14.74
N ILE A 319 8.64 1.63 15.36
CA ILE A 319 7.50 0.84 14.85
C ILE A 319 6.25 1.72 14.72
N ARG A 320 5.19 1.23 14.12
CA ARG A 320 3.95 2.00 13.95
C ARG A 320 2.99 1.76 15.11
N LYS A 321 2.62 2.83 15.82
CA LYS A 321 1.54 2.83 16.81
C LYS A 321 0.21 3.09 16.10
N LEU A 322 -0.73 2.17 16.22
CA LEU A 322 -2.07 2.25 15.61
C LEU A 322 -3.15 2.48 16.67
N GLY A 323 -2.98 1.91 17.87
CA GLY A 323 -3.97 1.99 18.93
C GLY A 323 -5.16 1.07 18.68
N LYS A 324 -6.39 1.59 18.74
CA LYS A 324 -7.59 0.78 18.63
C LYS A 324 -7.90 0.33 17.19
N ILE A 325 -8.09 -0.97 17.00
CA ILE A 325 -8.60 -1.58 15.77
C ILE A 325 -9.67 -2.62 16.17
N GLY A 326 -10.92 -2.38 15.82
CA GLY A 326 -12.03 -3.23 16.25
C GLY A 326 -12.08 -3.34 17.77
N ASN A 327 -12.02 -4.55 18.31
CA ASN A 327 -11.98 -4.85 19.75
C ASN A 327 -10.56 -4.87 20.35
N HIS A 328 -9.53 -4.67 19.53
CA HIS A 328 -8.14 -4.62 19.95
C HIS A 328 -7.72 -3.18 20.29
N ASP A 329 -7.39 -2.90 21.55
CA ASP A 329 -7.14 -1.53 22.03
C ASP A 329 -5.66 -1.10 21.97
N GLY A 330 -4.75 -2.05 21.71
CA GLY A 330 -3.29 -1.84 21.78
C GLY A 330 -2.51 -2.24 20.54
N CYS A 331 -3.07 -2.01 19.34
CA CYS A 331 -2.45 -2.44 18.09
C CYS A 331 -1.16 -1.68 17.77
N LEU A 332 -0.12 -2.47 17.48
CA LEU A 332 1.18 -2.06 16.97
C LEU A 332 1.45 -2.79 15.66
N ARG A 333 2.17 -2.13 14.73
CA ARG A 333 2.59 -2.76 13.47
C ARG A 333 4.09 -2.61 13.30
N VAL A 334 4.78 -3.72 13.06
CA VAL A 334 6.22 -3.76 12.79
C VAL A 334 6.46 -4.16 11.34
N SER A 335 7.25 -3.36 10.61
CA SER A 335 7.71 -3.69 9.25
C SER A 335 8.77 -4.80 9.32
N ILE A 336 8.87 -5.61 8.26
CA ILE A 336 9.91 -6.62 8.13
C ILE A 336 11.13 -5.98 7.46
N GLY A 337 12.20 -5.79 8.24
CA GLY A 337 13.48 -5.28 7.79
C GLY A 337 14.48 -6.38 7.45
N THR A 338 15.79 -6.04 7.48
CA THR A 338 16.85 -7.05 7.37
C THR A 338 16.85 -7.98 8.58
N LYS A 339 17.53 -9.12 8.46
CA LYS A 339 17.66 -10.08 9.57
C LYS A 339 18.22 -9.41 10.84
N GLU A 340 19.18 -8.50 10.67
CA GLU A 340 19.81 -7.73 11.77
C GLU A 340 18.80 -6.77 12.42
N MET A 341 18.03 -6.02 11.63
CA MET A 341 16.99 -5.11 12.11
C MET A 341 15.93 -5.87 12.89
N ASN A 342 15.45 -6.97 12.32
CA ASN A 342 14.44 -7.84 12.94
C ASN A 342 14.95 -8.49 14.22
N SER A 343 16.23 -8.89 14.27
CA SER A 343 16.84 -9.46 15.46
C SER A 343 16.99 -8.43 16.59
N LYS A 344 17.33 -7.18 16.28
CA LYS A 344 17.34 -6.08 17.27
C LYS A 344 15.95 -5.87 17.86
N PHE A 345 14.90 -5.83 17.00
CA PHE A 345 13.52 -5.70 17.45
C PHE A 345 13.12 -6.86 18.39
N LEU A 346 13.37 -8.11 17.99
CA LEU A 346 13.02 -9.28 18.82
C LEU A 346 13.80 -9.34 20.13
N LEU A 347 15.06 -8.91 20.14
CA LEU A 347 15.87 -8.80 21.36
C LEU A 347 15.26 -7.76 22.31
N ALA A 348 14.95 -6.58 21.81
CA ALA A 348 14.31 -5.53 22.61
C ALA A 348 12.96 -5.98 23.20
N ILE A 349 12.12 -6.68 22.43
CA ILE A 349 10.85 -7.26 22.93
C ILE A 349 11.14 -8.27 24.06
N ARG A 350 12.12 -9.15 23.90
CA ARG A 350 12.51 -10.11 24.93
C ARG A 350 12.94 -9.41 26.23
N ASP A 351 13.78 -8.39 26.11
CA ASP A 351 14.33 -7.67 27.29
C ASP A 351 13.26 -6.81 27.99
N LEU A 352 12.14 -6.49 27.31
CA LEU A 352 11.01 -5.77 27.90
C LEU A 352 9.99 -6.67 28.61
N LEU A 353 9.95 -7.97 28.27
CA LEU A 353 8.94 -8.92 28.75
C LEU A 353 9.53 -10.05 29.61
N GLY A 354 10.82 -10.29 29.48
CA GLY A 354 11.56 -11.31 30.24
C GLY A 354 12.16 -10.78 31.49
#